data_51f9f2bae5bcb971f3438fee088a24d7
#
_entry.id   51f9f2bae5bcb971f3438fee088a24d7
#
_cell.length_a   1.000
_cell.length_b   1.000
_cell.length_c   1.000
_cell.angle_alpha   90.00
_cell.angle_beta   90.00
_cell.angle_gamma   90.00
#
_symmetry.space_group_name_H-M   'P 1'
#
loop_
_entity.id
_entity.type
_entity.pdbx_description
1 polymer ?
#
loop_
_entity_poly.entity_id
_entity_poly.type
_entity_poly.pdbx_seq_one_letter_code
_entity_poly.pdbx_strand_id
1 'polypeptide(L)'
;MPPLVSFLPLAYAALAFGASGPNDSAIGPDYAPAPEMTAKAGVPKGTIKEFTMLSTESPAYPGIAKNKPGEVVPYKRKVQVYIPAQYVAGQPARLLLVTDGPWYTKRVATALDNLIAAKRVPVQVAVLVESGGGDSKGSQRGLEYDTLSAKYAEFIEAEVLPRVTKETGVVFTKKPEERAAMGGSSGAAAALTMAWYRPDLYRRVLSYSGTFVNQQYPEDPKTLHGAWEYHASLIPKAEKKPLRIWLQVGEKDNGWDRPVPPSYHNWVEANERMAAVLAQKGYAYQYVFCKKAGHVDGKAVAATLPSALEWIWK
;
A
#
# COMPACT_ATOMS: atom_id res chain seq x y z
N MET A 1 -48.64 -14.83 5.70
CA MET A 1 -47.42 -15.42 5.15
C MET A 1 -46.68 -14.31 4.40
N PRO A 2 -45.50 -13.87 4.85
CA PRO A 2 -44.71 -12.92 4.09
C PRO A 2 -43.98 -13.65 2.93
N PRO A 3 -43.72 -13.00 1.80
CA PRO A 3 -43.08 -13.64 0.65
C PRO A 3 -41.61 -13.96 0.95
N LEU A 4 -41.21 -15.16 0.63
CA LEU A 4 -39.81 -15.59 0.59
C LEU A 4 -39.08 -14.80 -0.48
N VAL A 5 -38.16 -13.95 -0.06
CA VAL A 5 -37.18 -13.32 -0.96
C VAL A 5 -36.10 -14.35 -1.26
N SER A 6 -36.17 -14.93 -2.44
CA SER A 6 -35.16 -15.83 -2.98
C SER A 6 -33.89 -15.03 -3.31
N PHE A 7 -32.84 -15.20 -2.52
CA PHE A 7 -31.50 -14.77 -2.89
C PHE A 7 -30.92 -15.74 -3.90
N LEU A 8 -30.91 -15.36 -5.17
CA LEU A 8 -30.11 -16.04 -6.18
C LEU A 8 -28.62 -15.88 -5.82
N PRO A 9 -27.84 -16.97 -5.72
CA PRO A 9 -26.40 -16.85 -5.60
C PRO A 9 -25.86 -16.27 -6.90
N LEU A 10 -25.15 -15.13 -6.83
CA LEU A 10 -24.34 -14.65 -7.96
C LEU A 10 -23.33 -15.75 -8.30
N ALA A 11 -23.58 -16.44 -9.40
CA ALA A 11 -22.60 -17.34 -10.01
C ALA A 11 -21.41 -16.49 -10.45
N TYR A 12 -20.31 -16.57 -9.70
CA TYR A 12 -19.02 -16.09 -10.16
C TYR A 12 -18.58 -17.01 -11.29
N ALA A 13 -18.75 -16.54 -12.53
CA ALA A 13 -18.08 -17.15 -13.67
C ALA A 13 -16.56 -17.11 -13.38
N ALA A 14 -15.88 -18.24 -13.59
CA ALA A 14 -14.42 -18.30 -13.51
C ALA A 14 -13.86 -17.24 -14.48
N LEU A 15 -13.32 -16.16 -13.93
CA LEU A 15 -12.64 -15.13 -14.70
C LEU A 15 -11.41 -15.79 -15.32
N ALA A 16 -11.28 -15.72 -16.63
CA ALA A 16 -10.05 -16.08 -17.30
C ALA A 16 -8.93 -15.19 -16.74
N PHE A 17 -7.85 -15.80 -16.25
CA PHE A 17 -6.70 -15.11 -15.71
C PHE A 17 -6.18 -14.08 -16.72
N GLY A 18 -6.30 -12.79 -16.41
CA GLY A 18 -5.83 -11.70 -17.27
C GLY A 18 -6.65 -10.41 -17.10
N ALA A 19 -6.07 -9.32 -17.56
CA ALA A 19 -6.67 -8.01 -17.58
C ALA A 19 -7.99 -8.03 -18.39
N SER A 20 -9.11 -7.73 -17.75
CA SER A 20 -10.45 -7.76 -18.34
C SER A 20 -11.26 -6.46 -18.16
N GLY A 21 -10.81 -5.56 -17.28
CA GLY A 21 -11.43 -4.27 -17.02
C GLY A 21 -10.89 -3.15 -17.89
N PRO A 22 -11.59 -1.99 -17.95
CA PRO A 22 -11.21 -0.86 -18.80
C PRO A 22 -9.87 -0.19 -18.41
N ASN A 23 -9.40 -0.41 -17.19
CA ASN A 23 -8.15 0.13 -16.65
C ASN A 23 -7.16 -1.00 -16.30
N ASP A 24 -7.31 -2.16 -16.90
CA ASP A 24 -6.45 -3.29 -16.69
C ASP A 24 -5.38 -3.38 -17.78
N SER A 25 -4.20 -3.80 -17.40
CA SER A 25 -3.09 -4.04 -18.32
C SER A 25 -2.29 -5.26 -17.91
N ALA A 26 -1.62 -5.90 -18.87
CA ALA A 26 -0.67 -6.98 -18.63
C ALA A 26 0.69 -6.62 -19.21
N ILE A 27 1.75 -6.86 -18.46
CA ILE A 27 3.12 -6.59 -18.85
C ILE A 27 4.03 -7.80 -18.65
N GLY A 28 5.24 -7.77 -19.23
CA GLY A 28 6.21 -8.85 -19.11
C GLY A 28 6.03 -9.94 -20.16
N PRO A 29 6.76 -11.07 -20.06
CA PRO A 29 7.59 -11.48 -18.91
C PRO A 29 8.96 -10.80 -18.80
N ASP A 30 9.39 -10.04 -19.80
CA ASP A 30 10.67 -9.33 -19.77
C ASP A 30 10.50 -7.94 -19.14
N TYR A 31 11.19 -7.71 -18.04
CA TYR A 31 11.10 -6.50 -17.25
C TYR A 31 12.43 -5.72 -17.32
N ALA A 32 12.48 -4.70 -18.16
CA ALA A 32 13.54 -3.70 -18.13
C ALA A 32 13.17 -2.62 -17.09
N PRO A 33 14.10 -2.19 -16.23
CA PRO A 33 13.87 -1.04 -15.37
C PRO A 33 13.50 0.20 -16.20
N ALA A 34 12.51 0.97 -15.75
CA ALA A 34 12.18 2.23 -16.40
C ALA A 34 13.39 3.19 -16.36
N PRO A 35 13.56 4.07 -17.36
CA PRO A 35 14.71 4.99 -17.43
C PRO A 35 14.88 5.88 -16.19
N GLU A 36 13.79 6.18 -15.49
CA GLU A 36 13.78 6.98 -14.27
C GLU A 36 14.32 6.23 -13.05
N MET A 37 14.52 4.92 -13.14
CA MET A 37 15.12 4.10 -12.08
C MET A 37 16.66 4.18 -12.07
N THR A 38 17.26 4.87 -13.02
CA THR A 38 18.69 5.12 -13.10
C THR A 38 18.97 6.60 -12.83
N ALA A 39 19.91 6.88 -11.93
CA ALA A 39 20.32 8.26 -11.65
C ALA A 39 20.88 8.93 -12.93
N LYS A 40 20.38 10.11 -13.24
CA LYS A 40 20.78 10.87 -14.43
C LYS A 40 21.75 11.99 -14.05
N ALA A 41 22.75 12.24 -14.90
CA ALA A 41 23.66 13.39 -14.73
C ALA A 41 22.86 14.70 -14.83
N GLY A 42 23.23 15.70 -14.02
CA GLY A 42 22.58 17.01 -14.03
C GLY A 42 21.20 17.06 -13.34
N VAL A 43 20.65 15.92 -12.92
CA VAL A 43 19.40 15.91 -12.12
C VAL A 43 19.73 16.21 -10.67
N PRO A 44 19.10 17.25 -10.06
CA PRO A 44 19.27 17.55 -8.65
C PRO A 44 18.82 16.38 -7.78
N LYS A 45 19.67 15.95 -6.86
CA LYS A 45 19.39 14.83 -5.94
C LYS A 45 18.80 15.34 -4.63
N GLY A 46 17.74 14.71 -4.18
CA GLY A 46 17.22 14.91 -2.84
C GLY A 46 18.15 14.35 -1.76
N THR A 47 17.84 14.68 -0.53
CA THR A 47 18.57 14.18 0.65
C THR A 47 17.73 13.14 1.38
N ILE A 48 18.41 12.18 2.02
CA ILE A 48 17.77 11.18 2.89
C ILE A 48 18.21 11.48 4.32
N LYS A 49 17.23 11.73 5.20
CA LYS A 49 17.42 11.78 6.65
C LYS A 49 16.94 10.46 7.25
N GLU A 50 17.62 9.97 8.26
CA GLU A 50 17.25 8.71 8.94
C GLU A 50 17.27 8.93 10.45
N PHE A 51 16.27 8.35 11.13
CA PHE A 51 16.22 8.28 12.58
C PHE A 51 15.51 7.00 13.03
N THR A 52 15.61 6.71 14.32
CA THR A 52 14.99 5.55 14.95
C THR A 52 13.90 5.99 15.93
N MET A 53 12.76 5.32 15.90
CA MET A 53 11.71 5.41 16.92
C MET A 53 11.74 4.15 17.79
N LEU A 54 11.59 4.34 19.09
CA LEU A 54 11.50 3.23 20.04
C LEU A 54 10.03 2.86 20.25
N SER A 55 9.69 1.58 20.19
CA SER A 55 8.32 1.14 20.42
C SER A 55 7.84 1.41 21.86
N THR A 56 8.77 1.49 22.81
CA THR A 56 8.48 1.86 24.21
C THR A 56 7.95 3.28 24.36
N GLU A 57 8.14 4.14 23.36
CA GLU A 57 7.62 5.49 23.29
C GLU A 57 6.33 5.59 22.46
N SER A 58 5.84 4.46 21.92
CA SER A 58 4.66 4.41 21.06
C SER A 58 3.42 3.94 21.81
N PRO A 59 2.43 4.81 22.06
CA PRO A 59 1.12 4.41 22.58
C PRO A 59 0.36 3.45 21.65
N ALA A 60 0.50 3.63 20.34
CA ALA A 60 -0.20 2.81 19.36
C ALA A 60 0.40 1.40 19.24
N TYR A 61 1.72 1.31 19.18
CA TYR A 61 2.44 0.06 18.91
C TYR A 61 3.65 -0.14 19.85
N PRO A 62 3.40 -0.45 21.13
CA PRO A 62 4.47 -0.65 22.10
C PRO A 62 5.34 -1.88 21.84
N GLY A 63 4.86 -2.78 20.98
CA GLY A 63 5.46 -4.06 20.64
C GLY A 63 4.67 -5.23 21.20
N ILE A 64 4.72 -6.36 20.49
CA ILE A 64 4.04 -7.60 20.89
C ILE A 64 4.88 -8.80 20.47
N ALA A 65 4.90 -9.82 21.31
CA ALA A 65 5.45 -11.12 20.93
C ALA A 65 4.50 -11.81 19.96
N LYS A 66 5.06 -12.44 18.93
CA LYS A 66 4.27 -13.24 17.99
C LYS A 66 3.47 -14.31 18.72
N ASN A 67 2.17 -14.38 18.47
CA ASN A 67 1.24 -15.34 19.05
C ASN A 67 1.14 -15.29 20.60
N LYS A 68 1.56 -14.19 21.22
CA LYS A 68 1.42 -13.94 22.65
C LYS A 68 0.74 -12.60 22.91
N PRO A 69 -0.58 -12.50 22.70
CA PRO A 69 -1.33 -11.27 22.94
C PRO A 69 -1.13 -10.79 24.38
N GLY A 70 -0.82 -9.50 24.53
CA GLY A 70 -0.59 -8.90 25.86
C GLY A 70 0.87 -8.94 26.36
N GLU A 71 1.77 -9.74 25.76
CA GLU A 71 3.19 -9.67 26.05
C GLU A 71 3.86 -8.56 25.24
N VAL A 72 4.39 -7.53 25.91
CA VAL A 72 5.11 -6.43 25.27
C VAL A 72 6.56 -6.85 24.99
N VAL A 73 6.93 -6.85 23.71
CA VAL A 73 8.31 -7.07 23.26
C VAL A 73 8.76 -5.81 22.51
N PRO A 74 9.60 -4.97 23.16
CA PRO A 74 10.09 -3.74 22.57
C PRO A 74 10.89 -3.97 21.29
N TYR A 75 10.78 -3.04 20.36
CA TYR A 75 11.55 -3.01 19.11
C TYR A 75 11.95 -1.60 18.71
N LYS A 76 12.86 -1.51 17.76
CA LYS A 76 13.27 -0.25 17.14
C LYS A 76 12.70 -0.18 15.73
N ARG A 77 12.18 0.99 15.35
CA ARG A 77 11.63 1.27 14.03
C ARG A 77 12.49 2.30 13.34
N LYS A 78 13.02 1.96 12.18
CA LYS A 78 13.73 2.91 11.31
C LYS A 78 12.73 3.73 10.52
N VAL A 79 12.96 5.04 10.45
CA VAL A 79 12.23 5.96 9.59
C VAL A 79 13.23 6.71 8.73
N GLN A 80 13.02 6.69 7.42
CA GLN A 80 13.80 7.44 6.46
C GLN A 80 12.91 8.48 5.79
N VAL A 81 13.46 9.66 5.57
CA VAL A 81 12.74 10.78 4.96
C VAL A 81 13.52 11.25 3.75
N TYR A 82 12.98 11.01 2.56
CA TYR A 82 13.51 11.58 1.32
C TYR A 82 12.91 12.97 1.12
N ILE A 83 13.79 13.96 1.03
CA ILE A 83 13.44 15.38 0.81
C ILE A 83 14.02 15.77 -0.55
N PRO A 84 13.20 16.04 -1.56
CA PRO A 84 13.70 16.41 -2.90
C PRO A 84 14.42 17.78 -2.87
N ALA A 85 15.38 17.95 -3.76
CA ALA A 85 16.14 19.20 -3.87
C ALA A 85 15.26 20.43 -4.15
N GLN A 86 14.07 20.22 -4.72
CA GLN A 86 13.10 21.27 -5.05
C GLN A 86 12.15 21.62 -3.88
N TYR A 87 12.27 20.94 -2.74
CA TYR A 87 11.45 21.27 -1.58
C TYR A 87 11.83 22.63 -1.01
N VAL A 88 10.85 23.48 -0.75
CA VAL A 88 11.03 24.79 -0.14
C VAL A 88 10.70 24.69 1.35
N ALA A 89 11.68 24.95 2.20
CA ALA A 89 11.51 24.88 3.65
C ALA A 89 10.36 25.78 4.13
N GLY A 90 9.58 25.26 5.07
CA GLY A 90 8.41 25.96 5.63
C GLY A 90 7.14 25.85 4.77
N GLN A 91 7.21 25.41 3.52
CA GLN A 91 6.02 25.15 2.72
C GLN A 91 5.45 23.75 3.02
N PRO A 92 4.12 23.60 3.11
CA PRO A 92 3.50 22.29 3.30
C PRO A 92 3.84 21.33 2.16
N ALA A 93 4.54 20.24 2.47
CA ALA A 93 4.93 19.21 1.51
C ALA A 93 3.78 18.26 1.19
N ARG A 94 3.64 17.84 -0.07
CA ARG A 94 2.90 16.62 -0.39
C ARG A 94 3.58 15.42 0.24
N LEU A 95 2.79 14.42 0.65
CA LEU A 95 3.26 13.23 1.34
C LEU A 95 3.14 11.99 0.45
N LEU A 96 4.24 11.27 0.29
CA LEU A 96 4.24 9.86 -0.10
C LEU A 96 4.67 9.03 1.12
N LEU A 97 3.73 8.39 1.80
CA LEU A 97 4.05 7.42 2.85
C LEU A 97 4.38 6.07 2.23
N VAL A 98 5.51 5.47 2.61
CA VAL A 98 5.96 4.18 2.11
C VAL A 98 6.13 3.22 3.28
N THR A 99 5.33 2.17 3.30
CA THR A 99 5.46 1.06 4.27
C THR A 99 6.61 0.15 3.87
N ASP A 100 7.20 -0.59 4.82
CA ASP A 100 8.44 -1.36 4.63
C ASP A 100 9.58 -0.51 4.03
N GLY A 101 9.64 0.75 4.45
CA GLY A 101 10.38 1.84 3.84
C GLY A 101 11.81 1.56 3.40
N PRO A 102 12.69 1.00 4.25
CA PRO A 102 14.09 0.79 3.89
C PRO A 102 14.30 -0.01 2.60
N TRP A 103 13.37 -0.91 2.29
CA TRP A 103 13.41 -1.72 1.07
C TRP A 103 13.18 -0.91 -0.22
N TYR A 104 12.42 0.19 -0.10
CA TYR A 104 12.06 1.05 -1.23
C TYR A 104 12.93 2.30 -1.37
N THR A 105 13.72 2.67 -0.37
CA THR A 105 14.36 4.00 -0.28
C THR A 105 15.11 4.40 -1.52
N LYS A 106 16.06 3.56 -1.99
CA LYS A 106 16.87 3.86 -3.17
C LYS A 106 16.00 3.99 -4.43
N ARG A 107 15.02 3.09 -4.59
CA ARG A 107 14.13 3.09 -5.77
C ARG A 107 13.27 4.35 -5.81
N VAL A 108 12.61 4.67 -4.70
CA VAL A 108 11.73 5.83 -4.58
C VAL A 108 12.51 7.12 -4.75
N ALA A 109 13.66 7.27 -4.08
CA ALA A 109 14.50 8.46 -4.19
C ALA A 109 14.96 8.70 -5.64
N THR A 110 15.49 7.67 -6.32
CA THR A 110 15.96 7.80 -7.70
C THR A 110 14.81 8.14 -8.66
N ALA A 111 13.66 7.48 -8.52
CA ALA A 111 12.50 7.77 -9.35
C ALA A 111 11.99 9.19 -9.13
N LEU A 112 11.88 9.64 -7.88
CA LEU A 112 11.41 10.98 -7.56
C LEU A 112 12.38 12.07 -8.00
N ASP A 113 13.70 11.90 -7.85
CA ASP A 113 14.69 12.84 -8.38
C ASP A 113 14.44 13.13 -9.86
N ASN A 114 14.33 12.06 -10.66
CA ASN A 114 14.13 12.16 -12.12
C ASN A 114 12.75 12.72 -12.48
N LEU A 115 11.69 12.24 -11.84
CA LEU A 115 10.31 12.63 -12.16
C LEU A 115 10.00 14.07 -11.74
N ILE A 116 10.47 14.51 -10.58
CA ILE A 116 10.28 15.89 -10.09
C ILE A 116 11.07 16.86 -10.97
N ALA A 117 12.33 16.56 -11.29
CA ALA A 117 13.14 17.39 -12.18
C ALA A 117 12.50 17.53 -13.57
N ALA A 118 11.90 16.47 -14.09
CA ALA A 118 11.17 16.46 -15.35
C ALA A 118 9.75 17.07 -15.26
N LYS A 119 9.31 17.52 -14.08
CA LYS A 119 7.95 18.04 -13.80
C LYS A 119 6.82 17.06 -14.15
N ARG A 120 7.10 15.76 -14.12
CA ARG A 120 6.13 14.69 -14.39
C ARG A 120 5.33 14.31 -13.15
N VAL A 121 5.86 14.58 -11.96
CA VAL A 121 5.14 14.49 -10.69
C VAL A 121 5.34 15.78 -9.89
N PRO A 122 4.43 16.11 -8.97
CA PRO A 122 4.63 17.27 -8.09
C PRO A 122 5.79 17.05 -7.13
N VAL A 123 6.36 18.16 -6.61
CA VAL A 123 7.31 18.12 -5.51
C VAL A 123 6.64 17.49 -4.31
N GLN A 124 7.26 16.43 -3.76
CA GLN A 124 6.72 15.64 -2.64
C GLN A 124 7.84 15.08 -1.77
N VAL A 125 7.58 14.97 -0.49
CA VAL A 125 8.47 14.31 0.47
C VAL A 125 7.99 12.87 0.67
N ALA A 126 8.92 11.90 0.61
CA ALA A 126 8.59 10.53 0.94
C ALA A 126 9.02 10.20 2.38
N VAL A 127 8.09 9.67 3.17
CA VAL A 127 8.33 9.15 4.52
C VAL A 127 8.26 7.64 4.46
N LEU A 128 9.41 6.99 4.68
CA LEU A 128 9.59 5.56 4.50
C LEU A 128 9.71 4.92 5.88
N VAL A 129 8.70 4.16 6.28
CA VAL A 129 8.52 3.66 7.64
C VAL A 129 8.71 2.15 7.68
N GLU A 130 9.65 1.68 8.50
CA GLU A 130 9.82 0.27 8.78
C GLU A 130 8.69 -0.26 9.67
N SER A 131 8.29 -1.52 9.48
CA SER A 131 7.37 -2.19 10.39
C SER A 131 8.06 -2.62 11.68
N GLY A 132 7.27 -3.07 12.67
CA GLY A 132 7.80 -3.59 13.92
C GLY A 132 8.50 -4.95 13.83
N GLY A 133 8.61 -5.50 12.62
CA GLY A 133 9.33 -6.74 12.36
C GLY A 133 8.46 -8.00 12.41
N GLY A 134 9.07 -9.09 11.97
CA GLY A 134 8.38 -10.35 11.70
C GLY A 134 7.45 -10.26 10.49
N ASP A 135 7.16 -11.43 9.92
CA ASP A 135 6.15 -11.57 8.87
C ASP A 135 5.17 -12.66 9.26
N SER A 136 4.02 -12.70 8.69
CA SER A 136 2.94 -13.61 8.99
C SER A 136 1.95 -13.18 10.09
N LYS A 137 0.85 -13.89 10.15
CA LYS A 137 -0.26 -13.71 11.11
C LYS A 137 0.29 -13.69 12.56
N GLY A 138 -0.10 -12.68 13.32
CA GLY A 138 0.27 -12.52 14.74
C GLY A 138 1.65 -11.90 14.99
N SER A 139 2.42 -11.57 13.95
CA SER A 139 3.64 -10.77 14.10
C SER A 139 3.32 -9.30 14.34
N GLN A 140 4.31 -8.54 14.83
CA GLN A 140 4.14 -7.09 14.97
C GLN A 140 3.81 -6.42 13.62
N ARG A 141 4.48 -6.83 12.53
CA ARG A 141 4.16 -6.33 11.18
C ARG A 141 2.74 -6.69 10.76
N GLY A 142 2.29 -7.92 11.04
CA GLY A 142 0.92 -8.35 10.76
C GLY A 142 -0.11 -7.53 11.53
N LEU A 143 0.14 -7.21 12.81
CA LEU A 143 -0.73 -6.35 13.61
C LEU A 143 -0.80 -4.92 13.06
N GLU A 144 0.32 -4.38 12.58
CA GLU A 144 0.37 -3.04 12.00
C GLU A 144 -0.33 -2.97 10.64
N TYR A 145 -0.12 -3.94 9.78
CA TYR A 145 -0.45 -3.88 8.36
C TYR A 145 -1.69 -4.67 7.96
N ASP A 146 -1.96 -5.79 8.61
CA ASP A 146 -3.06 -6.69 8.23
C ASP A 146 -4.32 -6.48 9.08
N THR A 147 -4.28 -5.58 10.07
CA THR A 147 -5.46 -5.20 10.87
C THR A 147 -6.32 -4.17 10.11
N LEU A 148 -7.59 -4.49 9.90
CA LEU A 148 -8.55 -3.64 9.18
C LEU A 148 -9.12 -2.55 10.10
N SER A 149 -8.38 -1.48 10.31
CA SER A 149 -8.79 -0.35 11.15
C SER A 149 -8.07 0.95 10.78
N ALA A 150 -8.50 2.06 11.39
CA ALA A 150 -7.84 3.37 11.25
C ALA A 150 -6.48 3.45 11.97
N LYS A 151 -6.19 2.49 12.86
CA LYS A 151 -5.09 2.57 13.84
C LYS A 151 -3.74 2.87 13.22
N TYR A 152 -3.39 2.25 12.09
CA TYR A 152 -2.09 2.50 11.46
C TYR A 152 -2.02 3.93 10.87
N ALA A 153 -3.10 4.43 10.29
CA ALA A 153 -3.16 5.82 9.83
C ALA A 153 -3.03 6.81 11.00
N GLU A 154 -3.70 6.54 12.11
CA GLU A 154 -3.64 7.35 13.32
C GLU A 154 -2.25 7.33 13.96
N PHE A 155 -1.59 6.18 13.99
CA PHE A 155 -0.18 6.07 14.40
C PHE A 155 0.74 6.96 13.54
N ILE A 156 0.58 6.92 12.22
CA ILE A 156 1.37 7.78 11.32
C ILE A 156 1.12 9.27 11.62
N GLU A 157 -0.13 9.67 11.83
CA GLU A 157 -0.47 11.07 12.10
C GLU A 157 -0.02 11.56 13.47
N ALA A 158 -0.20 10.72 14.50
CA ALA A 158 0.04 11.13 15.89
C ALA A 158 1.49 10.95 16.34
N GLU A 159 2.22 10.01 15.78
CA GLU A 159 3.56 9.65 16.26
C GLU A 159 4.64 9.85 15.19
N VAL A 160 4.45 9.34 13.97
CA VAL A 160 5.52 9.36 12.95
C VAL A 160 5.70 10.75 12.35
N LEU A 161 4.64 11.37 11.82
CA LEU A 161 4.78 12.68 11.15
C LEU A 161 5.23 13.81 12.09
N PRO A 162 4.77 13.91 13.34
CA PRO A 162 5.33 14.87 14.30
C PRO A 162 6.82 14.65 14.55
N ARG A 163 7.27 13.38 14.65
CA ARG A 163 8.69 13.06 14.79
C ARG A 163 9.47 13.44 13.54
N VAL A 164 8.96 13.16 12.34
CA VAL A 164 9.57 13.61 11.08
C VAL A 164 9.73 15.13 11.06
N THR A 165 8.68 15.87 11.43
CA THR A 165 8.74 17.35 11.49
C THR A 165 9.83 17.82 12.46
N LYS A 166 9.93 17.21 13.64
CA LYS A 166 10.96 17.53 14.63
C LYS A 166 12.38 17.30 14.09
N GLU A 167 12.61 16.17 13.41
CA GLU A 167 13.95 15.76 12.93
C GLU A 167 14.38 16.47 11.64
N THR A 168 13.41 16.92 10.82
CA THR A 168 13.70 17.40 9.46
C THR A 168 13.27 18.85 9.21
N GLY A 169 12.36 19.40 10.01
CA GLY A 169 11.69 20.67 9.75
C GLY A 169 10.61 20.62 8.66
N VAL A 170 10.35 19.44 8.07
CA VAL A 170 9.32 19.29 7.04
C VAL A 170 7.94 19.35 7.66
N VAL A 171 7.07 20.20 7.11
CA VAL A 171 5.64 20.27 7.44
C VAL A 171 4.83 19.65 6.31
N PHE A 172 3.83 18.86 6.63
CA PHE A 172 3.01 18.17 5.62
C PHE A 172 1.67 18.85 5.39
N THR A 173 1.21 18.82 4.14
CA THR A 173 -0.13 19.25 3.77
C THR A 173 -1.20 18.46 4.55
N LYS A 174 -2.33 19.10 4.82
CA LYS A 174 -3.52 18.46 5.40
C LYS A 174 -4.56 18.06 4.35
N LYS A 175 -4.31 18.38 3.08
CA LYS A 175 -5.21 18.03 1.97
C LYS A 175 -5.06 16.54 1.62
N PRO A 176 -6.11 15.72 1.75
CA PRO A 176 -6.00 14.28 1.55
C PRO A 176 -5.68 13.88 0.10
N GLU A 177 -6.05 14.71 -0.88
CA GLU A 177 -5.70 14.54 -2.31
C GLU A 177 -4.21 14.80 -2.61
N GLU A 178 -3.48 15.41 -1.69
CA GLU A 178 -2.04 15.64 -1.76
C GLU A 178 -1.23 14.62 -0.94
N ARG A 179 -1.88 13.52 -0.53
CA ARG A 179 -1.27 12.50 0.32
C ARG A 179 -1.52 11.10 -0.26
N ALA A 180 -0.43 10.37 -0.46
CA ALA A 180 -0.42 9.03 -1.00
C ALA A 180 0.21 8.05 0.00
N ALA A 181 -0.26 6.79 -0.03
CA ALA A 181 0.34 5.67 0.68
C ALA A 181 0.75 4.58 -0.32
N MET A 182 1.92 3.98 -0.11
CA MET A 182 2.50 2.96 -0.97
C MET A 182 3.06 1.80 -0.14
N GLY A 183 2.98 0.58 -0.67
CA GLY A 183 3.64 -0.57 -0.08
C GLY A 183 3.63 -1.81 -0.93
N GLY A 184 4.27 -2.86 -0.41
CA GLY A 184 4.24 -4.21 -0.97
C GLY A 184 3.66 -5.20 0.03
N SER A 185 3.00 -6.26 -0.44
CA SER A 185 2.47 -7.31 0.43
C SER A 185 1.50 -6.76 1.49
N SER A 186 1.69 -7.11 2.75
CA SER A 186 0.92 -6.53 3.87
C SER A 186 1.06 -5.00 3.95
N GLY A 187 2.22 -4.44 3.56
CA GLY A 187 2.38 -2.99 3.48
C GLY A 187 1.46 -2.33 2.44
N ALA A 188 1.17 -3.02 1.34
CA ALA A 188 0.19 -2.55 0.36
C ALA A 188 -1.25 -2.63 0.90
N ALA A 189 -1.57 -3.68 1.66
CA ALA A 189 -2.85 -3.78 2.36
C ALA A 189 -2.99 -2.65 3.39
N ALA A 190 -1.93 -2.34 4.15
CA ALA A 190 -1.91 -1.21 5.07
C ALA A 190 -2.14 0.14 4.35
N ALA A 191 -1.50 0.36 3.20
CA ALA A 191 -1.70 1.58 2.41
C ALA A 191 -3.16 1.76 1.97
N LEU A 192 -3.83 0.68 1.53
CA LEU A 192 -5.26 0.70 1.23
C LEU A 192 -6.09 0.92 2.49
N THR A 193 -5.77 0.21 3.58
CA THR A 193 -6.50 0.29 4.86
C THR A 193 -6.46 1.71 5.43
N MET A 194 -5.31 2.39 5.36
CA MET A 194 -5.20 3.81 5.74
C MET A 194 -6.18 4.68 4.95
N ALA A 195 -6.18 4.57 3.62
CA ALA A 195 -7.05 5.35 2.75
C ALA A 195 -8.54 4.97 2.92
N TRP A 196 -8.82 3.69 3.17
CA TRP A 196 -10.18 3.20 3.36
C TRP A 196 -10.84 3.71 4.64
N TYR A 197 -10.11 3.67 5.75
CA TYR A 197 -10.63 4.09 7.06
C TYR A 197 -10.45 5.58 7.33
N ARG A 198 -9.45 6.22 6.69
CA ARG A 198 -9.18 7.66 6.84
C ARG A 198 -9.06 8.36 5.47
N PRO A 199 -10.15 8.35 4.66
CA PRO A 199 -10.18 9.05 3.37
C PRO A 199 -10.13 10.59 3.52
N ASP A 200 -10.29 11.09 4.72
CA ASP A 200 -10.04 12.46 5.13
C ASP A 200 -8.54 12.79 5.25
N LEU A 201 -7.68 11.77 5.31
CA LEU A 201 -6.22 11.90 5.42
C LEU A 201 -5.48 11.41 4.17
N TYR A 202 -5.93 10.30 3.57
CA TYR A 202 -5.27 9.64 2.43
C TYR A 202 -6.27 9.29 1.35
N ARG A 203 -5.97 9.63 0.09
CA ARG A 203 -6.85 9.30 -1.05
C ARG A 203 -6.16 8.57 -2.18
N ARG A 204 -4.85 8.38 -2.12
CA ARG A 204 -4.04 7.83 -3.20
C ARG A 204 -3.26 6.62 -2.69
N VAL A 205 -3.37 5.49 -3.41
CA VAL A 205 -2.82 4.19 -2.98
C VAL A 205 -2.02 3.55 -4.10
N LEU A 206 -0.77 3.15 -3.81
CA LEU A 206 0.05 2.31 -4.66
C LEU A 206 0.24 0.95 -3.97
N SER A 207 -0.34 -0.10 -4.55
CA SER A 207 -0.34 -1.46 -4.00
C SER A 207 0.43 -2.40 -4.92
N TYR A 208 1.52 -2.97 -4.42
CA TYR A 208 2.30 -4.01 -5.08
C TYR A 208 2.09 -5.35 -4.37
N SER A 209 1.51 -6.34 -5.05
CA SER A 209 1.18 -7.66 -4.49
C SER A 209 0.40 -7.55 -3.17
N GLY A 210 -0.65 -6.73 -3.15
CA GLY A 210 -1.39 -6.41 -1.94
C GLY A 210 -1.95 -7.65 -1.24
N THR A 211 -1.74 -7.76 0.08
CA THR A 211 -2.23 -8.84 0.92
C THR A 211 -3.74 -8.69 1.18
N PHE A 212 -4.55 -8.79 0.11
CA PHE A 212 -6.01 -8.75 0.19
C PHE A 212 -6.59 -10.15 0.45
N VAL A 213 -5.92 -10.92 1.31
CA VAL A 213 -6.19 -12.30 1.68
C VAL A 213 -6.51 -12.45 3.16
N ASN A 214 -6.88 -13.65 3.60
CA ASN A 214 -7.18 -13.96 4.99
C ASN A 214 -5.92 -14.04 5.86
N GLN A 215 -5.44 -12.91 6.39
CA GLN A 215 -4.21 -12.84 7.20
C GLN A 215 -4.36 -12.05 8.51
N GLN A 216 -5.49 -11.40 8.75
CA GLN A 216 -5.71 -10.59 9.95
C GLN A 216 -5.56 -11.41 11.24
N TYR A 217 -4.92 -10.80 12.24
CA TYR A 217 -4.83 -11.34 13.60
C TYR A 217 -4.72 -10.16 14.61
N PRO A 218 -5.46 -10.17 15.73
CA PRO A 218 -6.52 -11.15 16.04
C PRO A 218 -7.67 -11.13 15.03
N GLU A 219 -8.41 -12.24 15.00
CA GLU A 219 -9.59 -12.34 14.13
C GLU A 219 -10.67 -11.36 14.58
N ASP A 220 -11.37 -10.75 13.64
CA ASP A 220 -12.51 -9.87 13.89
C ASP A 220 -13.77 -10.51 13.29
N PRO A 221 -14.84 -10.75 14.09
CA PRO A 221 -16.11 -11.28 13.57
C PRO A 221 -16.74 -10.46 12.44
N LYS A 222 -16.40 -9.18 12.33
CA LYS A 222 -16.88 -8.30 11.25
C LYS A 222 -16.12 -8.50 9.94
N THR A 223 -14.94 -9.06 10.00
CA THR A 223 -14.03 -9.30 8.87
C THR A 223 -13.39 -10.68 9.00
N LEU A 224 -14.23 -11.73 8.96
CA LEU A 224 -13.83 -13.13 9.22
C LEU A 224 -12.65 -13.62 8.37
N HIS A 225 -12.51 -13.09 7.16
CA HIS A 225 -11.42 -13.43 6.25
C HIS A 225 -10.43 -12.25 6.09
N GLY A 226 -10.30 -11.39 7.09
CA GLY A 226 -9.35 -10.29 7.06
C GLY A 226 -9.49 -9.39 5.83
N ALA A 227 -8.39 -9.05 5.17
CA ALA A 227 -8.40 -8.16 4.00
C ALA A 227 -9.09 -8.74 2.75
N TRP A 228 -9.41 -10.04 2.72
CA TRP A 228 -10.31 -10.62 1.71
C TRP A 228 -11.68 -9.93 1.71
N GLU A 229 -12.12 -9.43 2.83
CA GLU A 229 -13.41 -8.75 2.97
C GLU A 229 -13.48 -7.42 2.19
N TYR A 230 -12.36 -6.82 1.79
CA TYR A 230 -12.41 -5.61 0.96
C TYR A 230 -13.20 -5.86 -0.32
N HIS A 231 -12.86 -6.88 -1.07
CA HIS A 231 -13.55 -7.18 -2.33
C HIS A 231 -14.80 -8.05 -2.15
N ALA A 232 -14.88 -8.83 -1.07
CA ALA A 232 -16.01 -9.71 -0.83
C ALA A 232 -17.24 -8.98 -0.26
N SER A 233 -17.02 -7.97 0.58
CA SER A 233 -18.12 -7.34 1.32
C SER A 233 -17.98 -5.84 1.56
N LEU A 234 -16.79 -5.34 1.93
CA LEU A 234 -16.63 -3.96 2.40
C LEU A 234 -16.83 -2.95 1.26
N ILE A 235 -16.12 -3.13 0.12
CA ILE A 235 -16.26 -2.23 -1.03
C ILE A 235 -17.64 -2.36 -1.67
N PRO A 236 -18.19 -3.58 -1.92
CA PRO A 236 -19.54 -3.73 -2.46
C PRO A 236 -20.62 -3.02 -1.67
N LYS A 237 -20.58 -3.11 -0.33
CA LYS A 237 -21.62 -2.57 0.56
C LYS A 237 -21.45 -1.10 0.89
N ALA A 238 -20.24 -0.54 0.75
CA ALA A 238 -19.98 0.85 1.13
C ALA A 238 -20.35 1.83 0.00
N GLU A 239 -20.65 3.06 0.39
CA GLU A 239 -20.62 4.20 -0.53
C GLU A 239 -19.22 4.38 -1.10
N LYS A 240 -19.16 4.81 -2.37
CA LYS A 240 -17.90 5.06 -3.07
C LYS A 240 -17.10 6.15 -2.36
N LYS A 241 -15.87 5.79 -1.92
CA LYS A 241 -14.94 6.73 -1.31
C LYS A 241 -14.11 7.44 -2.41
N PRO A 242 -13.60 8.66 -2.17
CA PRO A 242 -12.83 9.42 -3.16
C PRO A 242 -11.39 8.92 -3.26
N LEU A 243 -11.20 7.63 -3.54
CA LEU A 243 -9.90 6.98 -3.62
C LEU A 243 -9.44 6.80 -5.06
N ARG A 244 -8.12 6.88 -5.25
CA ARG A 244 -7.41 6.56 -6.49
C ARG A 244 -6.42 5.44 -6.17
N ILE A 245 -6.50 4.30 -6.88
CA ILE A 245 -5.83 3.07 -6.45
C ILE A 245 -5.09 2.42 -7.62
N TRP A 246 -3.77 2.27 -7.50
CA TRP A 246 -2.96 1.43 -8.36
C TRP A 246 -2.79 0.06 -7.71
N LEU A 247 -3.09 -0.99 -8.47
CA LEU A 247 -2.90 -2.39 -8.07
C LEU A 247 -1.92 -3.06 -9.04
N GLN A 248 -0.95 -3.79 -8.52
CA GLN A 248 -0.05 -4.62 -9.31
C GLN A 248 0.13 -5.97 -8.64
N VAL A 249 0.09 -7.07 -9.41
CA VAL A 249 0.29 -8.43 -8.90
C VAL A 249 1.08 -9.27 -9.91
N GLY A 250 1.89 -10.19 -9.42
CA GLY A 250 2.61 -11.14 -10.25
C GLY A 250 1.78 -12.38 -10.58
N GLU A 251 1.93 -12.95 -11.78
CA GLU A 251 1.26 -14.20 -12.19
C GLU A 251 1.60 -15.38 -11.27
N LYS A 252 2.82 -15.39 -10.71
CA LYS A 252 3.32 -16.41 -9.79
C LYS A 252 3.44 -15.86 -8.36
N ASP A 253 2.50 -15.01 -7.99
CA ASP A 253 2.42 -14.44 -6.65
C ASP A 253 2.08 -15.51 -5.60
N ASN A 254 2.20 -15.20 -4.32
CA ASN A 254 1.96 -16.14 -3.24
C ASN A 254 0.60 -16.86 -3.37
N GLY A 255 0.63 -18.18 -3.32
CA GLY A 255 -0.58 -19.00 -3.38
C GLY A 255 -1.33 -18.96 -4.71
N TRP A 256 -0.68 -18.54 -5.81
CA TRP A 256 -1.28 -18.44 -7.15
C TRP A 256 -1.96 -19.72 -7.63
N ASP A 257 -1.52 -20.88 -7.16
CA ASP A 257 -2.03 -22.22 -7.49
C ASP A 257 -2.98 -22.82 -6.43
N ARG A 258 -3.27 -22.05 -5.36
CA ARG A 258 -4.16 -22.52 -4.28
C ARG A 258 -5.62 -22.25 -4.62
N PRO A 259 -6.49 -23.26 -4.44
CA PRO A 259 -7.94 -23.05 -4.64
C PRO A 259 -8.52 -22.11 -3.56
N VAL A 260 -9.50 -21.33 -3.95
CA VAL A 260 -10.29 -20.49 -3.06
C VAL A 260 -11.77 -20.81 -3.26
N PRO A 261 -12.53 -21.20 -2.21
CA PRO A 261 -12.09 -21.55 -0.86
C PRO A 261 -11.27 -22.86 -0.86
N PRO A 262 -10.67 -23.34 0.26
CA PRO A 262 -10.96 -22.91 1.63
C PRO A 262 -9.97 -21.93 2.23
N SER A 263 -8.77 -21.72 1.63
CA SER A 263 -7.70 -21.04 2.33
C SER A 263 -7.83 -19.51 2.32
N TYR A 264 -8.45 -18.93 1.29
CA TYR A 264 -8.49 -17.49 1.03
C TYR A 264 -7.09 -16.82 0.99
N HIS A 265 -6.05 -17.62 0.60
CA HIS A 265 -4.63 -17.21 0.55
C HIS A 265 -4.07 -17.33 -0.87
N ASN A 266 -4.76 -16.78 -1.85
CA ASN A 266 -4.33 -16.64 -3.23
C ASN A 266 -4.23 -15.15 -3.57
N TRP A 267 -3.01 -14.62 -3.64
CA TRP A 267 -2.78 -13.19 -3.90
C TRP A 267 -3.20 -12.76 -5.29
N VAL A 268 -3.04 -13.64 -6.29
CA VAL A 268 -3.45 -13.33 -7.67
C VAL A 268 -4.96 -13.13 -7.71
N GLU A 269 -5.72 -14.12 -7.27
CA GLU A 269 -7.17 -14.05 -7.24
C GLU A 269 -7.70 -12.89 -6.39
N ALA A 270 -7.07 -12.64 -5.24
CA ALA A 270 -7.47 -11.53 -4.37
C ALA A 270 -7.30 -10.17 -5.05
N ASN A 271 -6.18 -9.94 -5.76
CA ASN A 271 -5.93 -8.69 -6.47
C ASN A 271 -6.79 -8.54 -7.74
N GLU A 272 -7.09 -9.62 -8.46
CA GLU A 272 -8.05 -9.63 -9.56
C GLU A 272 -9.47 -9.28 -9.09
N ARG A 273 -9.91 -9.88 -7.98
CA ARG A 273 -11.20 -9.54 -7.35
C ARG A 273 -11.25 -8.09 -6.88
N MET A 274 -10.13 -7.56 -6.35
CA MET A 274 -10.02 -6.13 -6.01
C MET A 274 -10.21 -5.27 -7.25
N ALA A 275 -9.52 -5.54 -8.36
CA ALA A 275 -9.68 -4.80 -9.61
C ALA A 275 -11.13 -4.84 -10.12
N ALA A 276 -11.74 -6.02 -10.11
CA ALA A 276 -13.13 -6.22 -10.55
C ALA A 276 -14.13 -5.38 -9.73
N VAL A 277 -14.03 -5.41 -8.40
CA VAL A 277 -14.95 -4.65 -7.53
C VAL A 277 -14.72 -3.14 -7.64
N LEU A 278 -13.48 -2.69 -7.82
CA LEU A 278 -13.16 -1.28 -8.04
C LEU A 278 -13.73 -0.79 -9.38
N ALA A 279 -13.64 -1.60 -10.44
CA ALA A 279 -14.28 -1.34 -11.72
C ALA A 279 -15.80 -1.22 -11.59
N GLN A 280 -16.43 -2.21 -10.96
CA GLN A 280 -17.88 -2.24 -10.75
C GLN A 280 -18.40 -1.01 -9.97
N LYS A 281 -17.63 -0.56 -8.97
CA LYS A 281 -17.97 0.61 -8.14
C LYS A 281 -17.54 1.92 -8.79
N GLY A 282 -16.91 1.90 -9.97
CA GLY A 282 -16.47 3.09 -10.71
C GLY A 282 -15.37 3.89 -10.02
N TYR A 283 -14.47 3.22 -9.28
CA TYR A 283 -13.29 3.88 -8.71
C TYR A 283 -12.31 4.33 -9.80
N ALA A 284 -11.52 5.35 -9.51
CA ALA A 284 -10.31 5.63 -10.28
C ALA A 284 -9.26 4.58 -9.90
N TYR A 285 -9.04 3.58 -10.74
CA TYR A 285 -8.07 2.51 -10.50
C TYR A 285 -7.25 2.21 -11.74
N GLN A 286 -6.10 1.59 -11.54
CA GLN A 286 -5.28 0.93 -12.56
C GLN A 286 -4.89 -0.44 -12.01
N TYR A 287 -5.04 -1.49 -12.80
CA TYR A 287 -4.59 -2.83 -12.48
C TYR A 287 -3.51 -3.27 -13.46
N VAL A 288 -2.40 -3.81 -12.94
CA VAL A 288 -1.26 -4.29 -13.73
C VAL A 288 -0.95 -5.73 -13.37
N PHE A 289 -1.22 -6.64 -14.30
CA PHE A 289 -0.88 -8.05 -14.20
C PHE A 289 0.52 -8.28 -14.77
N CYS A 290 1.41 -8.87 -13.98
CA CYS A 290 2.81 -9.05 -14.32
C CYS A 290 3.09 -10.51 -14.66
N LYS A 291 3.21 -10.85 -15.96
CA LYS A 291 3.43 -12.21 -16.46
C LYS A 291 4.74 -12.79 -15.92
N LYS A 292 4.70 -14.03 -15.41
CA LYS A 292 5.83 -14.77 -14.80
C LYS A 292 6.51 -14.09 -13.61
N ALA A 293 6.01 -12.96 -13.13
CA ALA A 293 6.52 -12.30 -11.93
C ALA A 293 6.04 -13.01 -10.66
N GLY A 294 6.86 -12.99 -9.62
CA GLY A 294 6.53 -13.48 -8.28
C GLY A 294 6.00 -12.38 -7.37
N HIS A 295 6.04 -12.67 -6.06
CA HIS A 295 5.56 -11.77 -5.02
C HIS A 295 6.43 -10.52 -4.90
N VAL A 296 5.83 -9.35 -5.05
CA VAL A 296 6.51 -8.02 -5.04
C VAL A 296 7.78 -8.04 -5.91
N ASP A 297 7.68 -8.61 -7.12
CA ASP A 297 8.82 -8.81 -7.99
C ASP A 297 9.57 -7.50 -8.25
N GLY A 298 10.83 -7.47 -7.83
CA GLY A 298 11.64 -6.24 -7.86
C GLY A 298 11.94 -5.72 -9.26
N LYS A 299 11.94 -6.59 -10.30
CA LYS A 299 12.11 -6.17 -11.70
C LYS A 299 10.81 -5.58 -12.24
N ALA A 300 9.67 -6.22 -11.95
CA ALA A 300 8.36 -5.70 -12.31
C ALA A 300 8.08 -4.34 -11.64
N VAL A 301 8.43 -4.20 -10.33
CA VAL A 301 8.34 -2.92 -9.61
C VAL A 301 9.24 -1.86 -10.27
N ALA A 302 10.48 -2.20 -10.63
CA ALA A 302 11.39 -1.24 -11.27
C ALA A 302 10.92 -0.82 -12.68
N ALA A 303 10.19 -1.67 -13.37
CA ALA A 303 9.60 -1.34 -14.67
C ALA A 303 8.40 -0.39 -14.55
N THR A 304 7.66 -0.42 -13.44
CA THR A 304 6.36 0.27 -13.32
C THR A 304 6.34 1.43 -12.34
N LEU A 305 7.24 1.50 -11.36
CA LEU A 305 7.19 2.51 -10.30
C LEU A 305 7.11 3.96 -10.81
N PRO A 306 7.89 4.38 -11.82
CA PRO A 306 7.76 5.74 -12.34
C PRO A 306 6.38 6.03 -12.91
N SER A 307 5.83 5.16 -13.73
CA SER A 307 4.48 5.34 -14.30
C SER A 307 3.38 5.26 -13.24
N ALA A 308 3.55 4.43 -12.21
CA ALA A 308 2.64 4.37 -11.09
C ALA A 308 2.64 5.68 -10.28
N LEU A 309 3.83 6.26 -10.03
CA LEU A 309 3.98 7.56 -9.38
C LEU A 309 3.34 8.68 -10.22
N GLU A 310 3.49 8.68 -11.54
CA GLU A 310 2.81 9.65 -12.40
C GLU A 310 1.29 9.48 -12.37
N TRP A 311 0.84 8.23 -12.48
CA TRP A 311 -0.58 7.95 -12.52
C TRP A 311 -1.28 8.35 -11.23
N ILE A 312 -0.64 8.14 -10.08
CA ILE A 312 -1.28 8.41 -8.79
C ILE A 312 -1.49 9.92 -8.54
N TRP A 313 -0.71 10.79 -9.19
CA TRP A 313 -0.81 12.26 -9.01
C TRP A 313 -1.64 13.00 -10.08
N LYS A 314 -2.23 12.25 -11.02
CA LYS A 314 -3.17 12.83 -12.02
C LYS A 314 -4.54 13.26 -11.42
#